data_89167ab7c6c5f69cd70489595e5707ca
#
_entry.id   89167ab7c6c5f69cd70489595e5707ca
#
_cell.length_a   1.000
_cell.length_b   1.000
_cell.length_c   1.000
_cell.angle_alpha   90.00
_cell.angle_beta   90.00
_cell.angle_gamma   90.00
#
_symmetry.space_group_name_H-M   'P 1'
#
loop_
_entity.id
_entity.type
_entity.pdbx_description
1 polymer ?
#
loop_
_entity_poly.entity_id
_entity_poly.type
_entity_poly.pdbx_seq_one_letter_code
_entity_poly.pdbx_strand_id
1 'polypeptide(L)'
;GTSMGSLVGAMYASGMSVDDIEKTVVSMDWDKLFANRIARPDRSFRRKRDDDLVISQPGIGIDSKGLKITTGLLTGETIMLTFGRLVEPVSTIEDFDLLPIPFRAVAADINDGSAVVIQGGDLALAMRASMSIPGAFPPVTVGEKVLVDGGIASNLPVEVLRDLGADIIIAVDVGTPLADITPHSSVLALTGQLTGLLTVGNSKRSIATLTARDVLITPPLGDRVATADFDKFTEALAIGMEGVEPVRERLAQLGVAEAAYAQNRSVRVGRQAAPPTIDFVRLDNQTRYRDDLVLRRIQLPLGQPLDSAALERQMLELYGYD
;
A
#
# COMPACT_ATOMS: atom_id res chain seq x y z
N GLY A 1 4.14 1.62 -9.74
CA GLY A 1 4.38 2.51 -8.60
C GLY A 1 5.08 1.81 -7.46
N THR A 2 5.69 2.59 -6.57
CA THR A 2 6.40 2.10 -5.38
C THR A 2 5.78 2.71 -4.13
N SER A 3 5.61 1.92 -3.06
CA SER A 3 5.09 2.38 -1.77
C SER A 3 3.75 3.12 -1.92
N MET A 4 3.60 4.35 -1.46
CA MET A 4 2.39 5.15 -1.66
C MET A 4 2.00 5.28 -3.13
N GLY A 5 2.97 5.36 -4.05
CA GLY A 5 2.73 5.34 -5.49
C GLY A 5 2.14 4.02 -5.99
N SER A 6 2.40 2.89 -5.32
CA SER A 6 1.75 1.61 -5.57
C SER A 6 0.28 1.64 -5.11
N LEU A 7 -0.01 2.20 -3.94
CA LEU A 7 -1.38 2.33 -3.42
C LEU A 7 -2.25 3.18 -4.35
N VAL A 8 -1.82 4.41 -4.62
CA VAL A 8 -2.57 5.34 -5.49
C VAL A 8 -2.67 4.79 -6.92
N GLY A 9 -1.57 4.23 -7.42
CA GLY A 9 -1.54 3.62 -8.75
C GLY A 9 -2.47 2.42 -8.88
N ALA A 10 -2.56 1.54 -7.88
CA ALA A 10 -3.45 0.39 -7.88
C ALA A 10 -4.93 0.82 -7.84
N MET A 11 -5.29 1.79 -7.00
CA MET A 11 -6.65 2.35 -6.99
C MET A 11 -7.03 2.93 -8.35
N TYR A 12 -6.13 3.70 -8.97
CA TYR A 12 -6.37 4.24 -10.31
C TYR A 12 -6.43 3.15 -11.39
N ALA A 13 -5.54 2.16 -11.31
CA ALA A 13 -5.49 1.04 -12.23
C ALA A 13 -6.70 0.11 -12.11
N SER A 14 -7.31 0.02 -10.93
CA SER A 14 -8.57 -0.71 -10.72
C SER A 14 -9.79 0.00 -11.30
N GLY A 15 -9.62 1.24 -11.83
CA GLY A 15 -10.69 2.02 -12.46
C GLY A 15 -11.36 3.03 -11.52
N MET A 16 -10.86 3.21 -10.30
CA MET A 16 -11.35 4.24 -9.39
C MET A 16 -11.11 5.64 -9.99
N SER A 17 -12.08 6.54 -9.84
CA SER A 17 -11.93 7.91 -10.31
C SER A 17 -10.95 8.69 -9.43
N VAL A 18 -10.33 9.74 -9.98
CA VAL A 18 -9.41 10.60 -9.22
C VAL A 18 -10.13 11.22 -8.01
N ASP A 19 -11.36 11.68 -8.20
CA ASP A 19 -12.18 12.25 -7.12
C ASP A 19 -12.47 11.24 -6.00
N ASP A 20 -12.69 9.97 -6.34
CA ASP A 20 -12.94 8.91 -5.36
C ASP A 20 -11.65 8.47 -4.67
N ILE A 21 -10.51 8.48 -5.38
CA ILE A 21 -9.18 8.27 -4.78
C ILE A 21 -8.91 9.37 -3.75
N GLU A 22 -9.10 10.64 -4.12
CA GLU A 22 -8.92 11.78 -3.22
C GLU A 22 -9.79 11.65 -1.97
N LYS A 23 -11.10 11.44 -2.13
CA LYS A 23 -12.02 11.23 -1.01
C LYS A 23 -11.58 10.07 -0.13
N THR A 24 -11.17 8.95 -0.73
CA THR A 24 -10.73 7.76 -0.01
C THR A 24 -9.50 8.06 0.83
N VAL A 25 -8.47 8.63 0.23
CA VAL A 25 -7.19 8.92 0.89
C VAL A 25 -7.36 9.95 2.01
N VAL A 26 -8.15 11.01 1.78
CA VAL A 26 -8.41 12.07 2.78
C VAL A 26 -9.30 11.56 3.92
N SER A 27 -10.29 10.70 3.64
CA SER A 27 -11.20 10.18 4.66
C SER A 27 -10.67 8.99 5.44
N MET A 28 -9.57 8.39 4.99
CA MET A 28 -8.96 7.21 5.63
C MET A 28 -8.38 7.58 7.00
N ASP A 29 -8.74 6.81 8.01
CA ASP A 29 -8.15 6.92 9.34
C ASP A 29 -6.78 6.19 9.34
N TRP A 30 -5.75 6.92 8.92
CA TRP A 30 -4.40 6.39 8.79
C TRP A 30 -3.82 5.96 10.12
N ASP A 31 -4.11 6.68 11.20
CA ASP A 31 -3.65 6.32 12.54
C ASP A 31 -4.21 4.96 12.95
N LYS A 32 -5.49 4.72 12.69
CA LYS A 32 -6.13 3.44 12.97
C LYS A 32 -5.59 2.34 12.06
N LEU A 33 -5.37 2.65 10.78
CA LEU A 33 -4.84 1.72 9.79
C LEU A 33 -3.43 1.25 10.16
N PHE A 34 -2.58 2.18 10.59
CA PHE A 34 -1.20 1.87 10.99
C PHE A 34 -1.08 1.43 12.45
N ALA A 35 -1.90 1.92 13.37
CA ALA A 35 -1.78 1.57 14.79
C ALA A 35 -2.07 0.09 15.08
N ASN A 36 -2.72 -0.62 14.16
CA ASN A 36 -3.17 -2.01 14.33
C ASN A 36 -3.78 -2.28 15.73
N ARG A 37 -4.41 -1.23 16.29
CA ARG A 37 -5.07 -1.30 17.58
C ARG A 37 -6.55 -1.46 17.35
N ILE A 38 -7.05 -2.64 17.63
CA ILE A 38 -8.50 -2.84 17.70
C ILE A 38 -9.06 -1.84 18.71
N ALA A 39 -10.11 -1.13 18.31
CA ALA A 39 -10.75 -0.15 19.19
C ALA A 39 -11.14 -0.82 20.52
N ARG A 40 -10.93 -0.12 21.65
CA ARG A 40 -11.21 -0.70 22.97
C ARG A 40 -12.60 -1.34 23.11
N PRO A 41 -13.70 -0.81 22.50
CA PRO A 41 -15.00 -1.47 22.51
C PRO A 41 -14.97 -2.90 21.92
N ASP A 42 -14.19 -3.12 20.89
CA ASP A 42 -14.16 -4.37 20.10
C ASP A 42 -13.18 -5.42 20.67
N ARG A 43 -12.40 -5.05 21.72
CA ARG A 43 -11.49 -5.98 22.40
C ARG A 43 -12.24 -6.90 23.36
N SER A 44 -11.74 -8.13 23.52
CA SER A 44 -12.22 -9.04 24.56
C SER A 44 -12.06 -8.44 25.95
N PHE A 45 -12.93 -8.84 26.89
CA PHE A 45 -12.87 -8.36 28.30
C PHE A 45 -11.50 -8.65 28.95
N ARG A 46 -10.91 -9.80 28.64
CA ARG A 46 -9.58 -10.19 29.14
C ARG A 46 -8.51 -9.21 28.65
N ARG A 47 -8.50 -8.91 27.36
CA ARG A 47 -7.53 -7.97 26.76
C ARG A 47 -7.71 -6.54 27.28
N LYS A 48 -8.98 -6.09 27.47
CA LYS A 48 -9.27 -4.79 28.12
C LYS A 48 -8.65 -4.68 29.51
N ARG A 49 -8.68 -5.76 30.28
CA ARG A 49 -8.11 -5.81 31.62
C ARG A 49 -6.58 -5.88 31.62
N ASP A 50 -6.02 -6.66 30.68
CA ASP A 50 -4.57 -6.81 30.57
C ASP A 50 -3.92 -5.51 30.07
N ASP A 51 -4.58 -4.74 29.19
CA ASP A 51 -4.16 -3.40 28.76
C ASP A 51 -4.12 -2.39 29.91
N ASP A 52 -4.99 -2.52 30.92
CA ASP A 52 -4.99 -1.65 32.10
C ASP A 52 -3.83 -1.97 33.09
N LEU A 53 -3.24 -3.17 32.97
CA LEU A 53 -2.16 -3.64 33.86
C LEU A 53 -0.77 -3.46 33.25
N VAL A 54 -0.64 -3.31 31.92
CA VAL A 54 0.66 -3.25 31.24
C VAL A 54 0.72 -2.02 30.32
N ILE A 55 1.56 -1.06 30.70
CA ILE A 55 1.72 0.23 29.98
C ILE A 55 2.38 0.07 28.61
N SER A 56 3.12 -1.04 28.37
CA SER A 56 3.82 -1.33 27.10
C SER A 56 3.94 -2.83 26.95
N GLN A 57 3.37 -3.36 25.86
CA GLN A 57 3.58 -4.75 25.48
C GLN A 57 4.52 -4.78 24.25
N PRO A 58 5.83 -5.00 24.44
CA PRO A 58 6.66 -5.39 23.32
C PRO A 58 6.14 -6.73 22.80
N GLY A 59 5.94 -6.84 21.49
CA GLY A 59 5.52 -8.08 20.83
C GLY A 59 6.64 -9.13 20.91
N ILE A 60 6.83 -9.69 22.10
CA ILE A 60 7.80 -10.76 22.38
C ILE A 60 7.00 -12.07 22.44
N GLY A 61 7.26 -12.96 21.50
CA GLY A 61 6.74 -14.33 21.46
C GLY A 61 7.86 -15.35 21.68
N ILE A 62 7.49 -16.55 22.13
CA ILE A 62 8.37 -17.70 22.21
C ILE A 62 7.77 -18.79 21.35
N ASP A 63 8.54 -19.31 20.38
CA ASP A 63 8.17 -20.48 19.60
C ASP A 63 9.21 -21.61 19.79
N SER A 64 9.02 -22.71 19.07
CA SER A 64 9.95 -23.87 19.11
C SER A 64 11.39 -23.54 18.64
N LYS A 65 11.61 -22.37 18.02
CA LYS A 65 12.91 -21.90 17.53
C LYS A 65 13.53 -20.82 18.43
N GLY A 66 12.82 -20.38 19.51
CA GLY A 66 13.34 -19.44 20.51
C GLY A 66 12.49 -18.18 20.66
N LEU A 67 13.16 -17.12 21.15
CA LEU A 67 12.53 -15.83 21.39
C LEU A 67 12.27 -15.13 20.06
N LYS A 68 10.99 -14.83 19.77
CA LYS A 68 10.58 -14.02 18.62
C LYS A 68 10.28 -12.60 19.08
N ILE A 69 10.94 -11.65 18.46
CA ILE A 69 10.57 -10.23 18.54
C ILE A 69 9.84 -9.91 17.24
N THR A 70 8.72 -9.21 17.31
CA THR A 70 8.02 -8.78 16.09
C THR A 70 8.95 -7.93 15.24
N THR A 71 9.07 -8.29 13.95
CA THR A 71 9.96 -7.64 12.98
C THR A 71 9.47 -6.27 12.53
N GLY A 72 8.31 -5.82 13.00
CA GLY A 72 7.74 -4.51 12.75
C GLY A 72 6.93 -4.02 13.96
N LEU A 73 6.78 -2.70 14.08
CA LEU A 73 5.95 -2.09 15.12
C LEU A 73 4.45 -2.35 14.88
N LEU A 74 4.07 -2.68 13.64
CA LEU A 74 2.71 -2.85 13.14
C LEU A 74 2.56 -4.24 12.51
N THR A 75 1.44 -4.93 12.70
CA THR A 75 1.25 -6.29 12.14
C THR A 75 0.81 -6.26 10.68
N GLY A 76 0.14 -5.20 10.24
CA GLY A 76 -0.27 -5.00 8.84
C GLY A 76 -1.54 -5.74 8.41
N GLU A 77 -2.26 -6.40 9.31
CA GLU A 77 -3.50 -7.12 8.97
C GLU A 77 -4.64 -6.18 8.59
N THR A 78 -4.83 -5.12 9.38
CA THR A 78 -5.85 -4.09 9.07
C THR A 78 -5.61 -3.46 7.70
N ILE A 79 -4.35 -3.22 7.36
CA ILE A 79 -3.96 -2.63 6.07
C ILE A 79 -4.28 -3.58 4.90
N MET A 80 -4.09 -4.89 5.08
CA MET A 80 -4.45 -5.91 4.08
C MET A 80 -5.95 -5.93 3.81
N LEU A 81 -6.78 -5.93 4.85
CA LEU A 81 -8.23 -5.90 4.72
C LEU A 81 -8.71 -4.63 4.00
N THR A 82 -8.15 -3.49 4.38
CA THR A 82 -8.48 -2.21 3.75
C THR A 82 -8.07 -2.19 2.28
N PHE A 83 -6.87 -2.67 1.95
CA PHE A 83 -6.42 -2.75 0.56
C PHE A 83 -7.27 -3.71 -0.27
N GLY A 84 -7.63 -4.87 0.28
CA GLY A 84 -8.55 -5.81 -0.37
C GLY A 84 -9.88 -5.16 -0.74
N ARG A 85 -10.45 -4.36 0.17
CA ARG A 85 -11.69 -3.60 -0.11
C ARG A 85 -11.50 -2.53 -1.19
N LEU A 86 -10.38 -1.81 -1.19
CA LEU A 86 -10.10 -0.76 -2.18
C LEU A 86 -10.02 -1.29 -3.61
N VAL A 87 -9.52 -2.51 -3.78
CA VAL A 87 -9.34 -3.13 -5.11
C VAL A 87 -10.32 -4.27 -5.37
N GLU A 88 -11.36 -4.42 -4.55
CA GLU A 88 -12.39 -5.46 -4.68
C GLU A 88 -12.97 -5.58 -6.10
N PRO A 89 -13.29 -4.48 -6.84
CA PRO A 89 -13.85 -4.59 -8.19
C PRO A 89 -12.97 -5.30 -9.20
N VAL A 90 -11.70 -5.53 -8.88
CA VAL A 90 -10.72 -6.24 -9.73
C VAL A 90 -10.07 -7.43 -9.04
N SER A 91 -10.61 -7.86 -7.88
CA SER A 91 -10.04 -8.94 -7.04
C SER A 91 -9.92 -10.29 -7.73
N THR A 92 -10.66 -10.51 -8.82
CA THR A 92 -10.59 -11.73 -9.63
C THR A 92 -9.60 -11.66 -10.80
N ILE A 93 -8.95 -10.49 -11.00
CA ILE A 93 -7.98 -10.28 -12.06
C ILE A 93 -6.59 -10.56 -11.51
N GLU A 94 -6.04 -11.71 -11.87
CA GLU A 94 -4.70 -12.13 -11.43
C GLU A 94 -3.56 -11.55 -12.28
N ASP A 95 -3.80 -11.25 -13.56
CA ASP A 95 -2.83 -10.63 -14.46
C ASP A 95 -3.05 -9.11 -14.48
N PHE A 96 -2.07 -8.34 -13.97
CA PHE A 96 -2.20 -6.89 -13.87
C PHE A 96 -2.14 -6.16 -15.21
N ASP A 97 -1.83 -6.85 -16.32
CA ASP A 97 -2.00 -6.31 -17.67
C ASP A 97 -3.47 -6.28 -18.11
N LEU A 98 -4.32 -7.09 -17.47
CA LEU A 98 -5.75 -7.14 -17.74
C LEU A 98 -6.57 -6.16 -16.89
N LEU A 99 -5.94 -5.49 -15.93
CA LEU A 99 -6.60 -4.42 -15.16
C LEU A 99 -7.13 -3.32 -16.13
N PRO A 100 -8.11 -2.50 -15.70
CA PRO A 100 -8.55 -1.33 -16.45
C PRO A 100 -7.41 -0.47 -17.01
N ILE A 101 -6.32 -0.34 -16.25
CA ILE A 101 -5.03 0.20 -16.72
C ILE A 101 -3.94 -0.80 -16.30
N PRO A 102 -3.05 -1.25 -17.23
CA PRO A 102 -1.93 -2.10 -16.87
C PRO A 102 -1.11 -1.53 -15.70
N PHE A 103 -0.77 -2.38 -14.74
CA PHE A 103 -0.17 -1.93 -13.50
C PHE A 103 1.03 -2.77 -13.08
N ARG A 104 1.98 -2.12 -12.41
CA ARG A 104 3.10 -2.79 -11.74
C ARG A 104 3.30 -2.19 -10.35
N ALA A 105 3.33 -3.04 -9.32
CA ALA A 105 3.84 -2.68 -8.01
C ALA A 105 5.32 -3.04 -7.91
N VAL A 106 6.12 -2.20 -7.27
CA VAL A 106 7.54 -2.47 -7.09
C VAL A 106 7.83 -2.66 -5.61
N ALA A 107 8.42 -3.80 -5.27
CA ALA A 107 8.93 -4.14 -3.96
C ALA A 107 10.44 -4.40 -4.04
N ALA A 108 11.09 -4.68 -2.91
CA ALA A 108 12.48 -5.10 -2.88
C ALA A 108 12.60 -6.45 -2.15
N ASP A 109 13.40 -7.37 -2.67
CA ASP A 109 13.77 -8.57 -1.95
C ASP A 109 14.84 -8.21 -0.90
N ILE A 110 14.53 -8.42 0.38
CA ILE A 110 15.45 -8.05 1.46
C ILE A 110 16.70 -8.93 1.51
N ASN A 111 16.69 -10.10 0.86
CA ASN A 111 17.81 -11.03 0.87
C ASN A 111 18.98 -10.59 -0.02
N ASP A 112 18.68 -9.92 -1.14
CA ASP A 112 19.68 -9.49 -2.13
C ASP A 112 19.59 -8.01 -2.52
N GLY A 113 18.55 -7.30 -2.06
CA GLY A 113 18.30 -5.89 -2.36
C GLY A 113 17.79 -5.62 -3.78
N SER A 114 17.44 -6.66 -4.55
CA SER A 114 16.96 -6.50 -5.90
C SER A 114 15.53 -5.93 -5.94
N ALA A 115 15.24 -5.12 -6.97
CA ALA A 115 13.88 -4.70 -7.23
C ALA A 115 13.04 -5.88 -7.74
N VAL A 116 11.86 -6.05 -7.17
CA VAL A 116 10.89 -7.06 -7.57
C VAL A 116 9.67 -6.37 -8.16
N VAL A 117 9.49 -6.52 -9.47
CA VAL A 117 8.31 -5.99 -10.19
C VAL A 117 7.20 -7.01 -10.11
N ILE A 118 6.14 -6.67 -9.36
CA ILE A 118 4.95 -7.52 -9.18
C ILE A 118 3.95 -7.15 -10.27
N GLN A 119 3.62 -8.13 -11.10
CA GLN A 119 2.77 -7.98 -12.28
C GLN A 119 1.53 -8.87 -12.27
N GLY A 120 1.29 -9.58 -11.16
CA GLY A 120 0.16 -10.49 -11.05
C GLY A 120 -0.01 -11.05 -9.65
N GLY A 121 -1.07 -11.81 -9.48
CA GLY A 121 -1.51 -12.38 -8.22
C GLY A 121 -2.52 -11.49 -7.49
N ASP A 122 -2.51 -11.51 -6.18
CA ASP A 122 -3.39 -10.65 -5.35
C ASP A 122 -2.87 -9.20 -5.36
N LEU A 123 -3.69 -8.28 -5.90
CA LEU A 123 -3.34 -6.88 -6.01
C LEU A 123 -3.17 -6.20 -4.64
N ALA A 124 -4.00 -6.56 -3.64
CA ALA A 124 -3.87 -6.03 -2.29
C ALA A 124 -2.55 -6.48 -1.63
N LEU A 125 -2.16 -7.74 -1.86
CA LEU A 125 -0.88 -8.27 -1.39
C LEU A 125 0.31 -7.58 -2.08
N ALA A 126 0.21 -7.29 -3.38
CA ALA A 126 1.22 -6.54 -4.13
C ALA A 126 1.40 -5.11 -3.58
N MET A 127 0.28 -4.41 -3.30
CA MET A 127 0.29 -3.10 -2.64
C MET A 127 0.94 -3.18 -1.26
N ARG A 128 0.57 -4.19 -0.47
CA ARG A 128 1.09 -4.42 0.88
C ARG A 128 2.60 -4.70 0.87
N ALA A 129 3.07 -5.54 -0.05
CA ALA A 129 4.50 -5.83 -0.22
C ALA A 129 5.29 -4.57 -0.56
N SER A 130 4.78 -3.77 -1.53
CA SER A 130 5.39 -2.52 -1.97
C SER A 130 5.46 -1.45 -0.87
N MET A 131 4.59 -1.52 0.16
CA MET A 131 4.55 -0.59 1.29
C MET A 131 5.10 -1.18 2.60
N SER A 132 5.83 -2.29 2.56
CA SER A 132 6.42 -2.93 3.74
C SER A 132 7.68 -2.21 4.21
N ILE A 133 7.52 -0.99 4.73
CA ILE A 133 8.63 -0.15 5.20
C ILE A 133 9.41 -0.88 6.30
N PRO A 134 10.74 -1.11 6.13
CA PRO A 134 11.57 -1.78 7.13
C PRO A 134 11.53 -1.06 8.49
N GLY A 135 11.30 -1.84 9.54
CA GLY A 135 11.15 -1.30 10.91
C GLY A 135 9.72 -0.87 11.26
N ALA A 136 8.89 -0.45 10.30
CA ALA A 136 7.50 -0.12 10.53
C ALA A 136 6.59 -1.35 10.34
N PHE A 137 6.71 -2.04 9.20
CA PHE A 137 5.90 -3.20 8.87
C PHE A 137 6.74 -4.48 8.73
N PRO A 138 6.16 -5.66 9.04
CA PRO A 138 6.81 -6.92 8.75
C PRO A 138 6.92 -7.11 7.23
N PRO A 139 7.99 -7.79 6.77
CA PRO A 139 8.12 -8.19 5.38
C PRO A 139 6.96 -9.08 4.92
N VAL A 140 6.71 -9.10 3.62
CA VAL A 140 5.70 -9.96 2.98
C VAL A 140 6.40 -11.07 2.22
N THR A 141 6.00 -12.32 2.44
CA THR A 141 6.53 -13.45 1.66
C THR A 141 5.65 -13.69 0.44
N VAL A 142 6.26 -13.64 -0.75
CA VAL A 142 5.60 -13.95 -2.03
C VAL A 142 6.46 -14.99 -2.75
N GLY A 143 5.95 -16.22 -2.82
CA GLY A 143 6.74 -17.37 -3.27
C GLY A 143 7.94 -17.60 -2.34
N GLU A 144 9.15 -17.62 -2.89
CA GLU A 144 10.40 -17.78 -2.13
C GLU A 144 11.04 -16.45 -1.68
N LYS A 145 10.46 -15.31 -2.09
CA LYS A 145 10.99 -13.98 -1.84
C LYS A 145 10.42 -13.37 -0.57
N VAL A 146 11.26 -12.66 0.16
CA VAL A 146 10.89 -11.89 1.35
C VAL A 146 10.94 -10.41 0.99
N LEU A 147 9.77 -9.84 0.77
CA LEU A 147 9.60 -8.52 0.19
C LEU A 147 9.41 -7.43 1.24
N VAL A 148 10.09 -6.32 1.01
CA VAL A 148 9.96 -5.07 1.75
C VAL A 148 9.64 -3.92 0.79
N ASP A 149 9.44 -2.71 1.32
CA ASP A 149 9.17 -1.51 0.52
C ASP A 149 10.19 -1.35 -0.62
N GLY A 150 9.66 -1.15 -1.82
CA GLY A 150 10.46 -1.03 -3.03
C GLY A 150 11.35 0.22 -3.09
N GLY A 151 11.10 1.20 -2.22
CA GLY A 151 11.87 2.44 -2.16
C GLY A 151 13.38 2.23 -1.99
N ILE A 152 13.80 1.14 -1.34
CA ILE A 152 15.22 0.83 -1.17
C ILE A 152 15.91 0.38 -2.47
N ALA A 153 15.16 -0.16 -3.42
CA ALA A 153 15.68 -0.70 -4.69
C ALA A 153 15.34 0.20 -5.89
N SER A 154 14.06 0.59 -6.05
CA SER A 154 13.56 1.44 -7.14
C SER A 154 12.35 2.25 -6.66
N ASN A 155 12.62 3.44 -6.12
CA ASN A 155 11.58 4.32 -5.59
C ASN A 155 10.77 5.02 -6.71
N LEU A 156 11.44 5.41 -7.77
CA LEU A 156 10.85 6.02 -8.97
C LEU A 156 11.07 5.09 -10.17
N PRO A 157 10.19 4.08 -10.40
CA PRO A 157 10.46 2.97 -11.31
C PRO A 157 10.25 3.33 -12.80
N VAL A 158 11.03 4.29 -13.30
CA VAL A 158 11.00 4.78 -14.69
C VAL A 158 11.32 3.65 -15.66
N GLU A 159 12.32 2.84 -15.34
CA GLU A 159 12.79 1.73 -16.15
C GLU A 159 11.69 0.70 -16.37
N VAL A 160 10.89 0.41 -15.33
CA VAL A 160 9.78 -0.54 -15.42
C VAL A 160 8.75 -0.10 -16.47
N LEU A 161 8.43 1.19 -16.52
CA LEU A 161 7.51 1.71 -17.56
C LEU A 161 8.15 1.68 -18.93
N ARG A 162 9.46 1.90 -19.03
CA ARG A 162 10.17 1.83 -20.32
C ARG A 162 10.17 0.41 -20.87
N ASP A 163 10.39 -0.58 -20.01
CA ASP A 163 10.34 -2.00 -20.35
C ASP A 163 8.92 -2.45 -20.76
N LEU A 164 7.88 -1.80 -20.22
CA LEU A 164 6.49 -1.98 -20.67
C LEU A 164 6.18 -1.31 -22.02
N GLY A 165 7.15 -0.63 -22.64
CA GLY A 165 7.00 0.01 -23.93
C GLY A 165 6.40 1.42 -23.89
N ALA A 166 6.44 2.10 -22.74
CA ALA A 166 5.96 3.48 -22.66
C ALA A 166 6.84 4.44 -23.48
N ASP A 167 6.23 5.12 -24.44
CA ASP A 167 6.90 6.12 -25.29
C ASP A 167 7.17 7.44 -24.54
N ILE A 168 6.27 7.80 -23.63
CA ILE A 168 6.34 9.02 -22.82
C ILE A 168 6.04 8.63 -21.37
N ILE A 169 6.88 9.04 -20.46
CA ILE A 169 6.72 8.77 -19.03
C ILE A 169 6.42 10.08 -18.31
N ILE A 170 5.38 10.09 -17.49
CA ILE A 170 5.12 11.14 -16.51
C ILE A 170 5.58 10.57 -15.17
N ALA A 171 6.72 11.03 -14.70
CA ALA A 171 7.30 10.65 -13.43
C ALA A 171 6.94 11.66 -12.34
N VAL A 172 6.45 11.19 -11.19
CA VAL A 172 6.13 12.03 -10.03
C VAL A 172 7.10 11.64 -8.92
N ASP A 173 8.07 12.51 -8.64
CA ASP A 173 9.05 12.30 -7.57
C ASP A 173 8.58 13.00 -6.29
N VAL A 174 8.08 12.21 -5.35
CA VAL A 174 7.63 12.65 -4.02
C VAL A 174 8.69 12.37 -2.96
N GLY A 175 9.96 12.26 -3.36
CA GLY A 175 11.06 11.98 -2.45
C GLY A 175 11.14 13.00 -1.31
N THR A 176 11.32 12.49 -0.08
CA THR A 176 11.51 13.31 1.10
C THR A 176 12.99 13.64 1.28
N PRO A 177 13.34 14.88 1.68
CA PRO A 177 14.71 15.22 2.07
C PRO A 177 15.23 14.30 3.18
N LEU A 178 16.54 14.06 3.17
CA LEU A 178 17.19 13.30 4.25
C LEU A 178 17.09 14.06 5.57
N ALA A 179 16.80 13.36 6.64
CA ALA A 179 16.71 13.95 7.97
C ALA A 179 18.10 14.23 8.56
N ASP A 180 18.18 15.19 9.47
CA ASP A 180 19.38 15.43 10.26
C ASP A 180 19.51 14.37 11.35
N ILE A 181 20.59 13.59 11.30
CA ILE A 181 20.88 12.52 12.25
C ILE A 181 21.92 12.99 13.25
N THR A 182 21.63 12.75 14.53
CA THR A 182 22.53 13.05 15.64
C THR A 182 23.02 11.78 16.32
N PRO A 183 24.10 11.82 17.14
CA PRO A 183 24.55 10.66 17.91
C PRO A 183 23.50 10.06 18.87
N HIS A 184 22.45 10.81 19.18
CA HIS A 184 21.35 10.39 20.06
C HIS A 184 20.10 9.93 19.31
N SER A 185 20.15 9.87 17.98
CA SER A 185 19.04 9.39 17.16
C SER A 185 18.70 7.93 17.47
N SER A 186 17.41 7.60 17.46
CA SER A 186 16.94 6.23 17.70
C SER A 186 17.36 5.27 16.58
N VAL A 187 17.37 3.97 16.89
CA VAL A 187 17.63 2.93 15.87
C VAL A 187 16.65 3.03 14.71
N LEU A 188 15.39 3.37 15.00
CA LEU A 188 14.36 3.57 13.96
C LEU A 188 14.70 4.76 13.05
N ALA A 189 15.16 5.89 13.63
CA ALA A 189 15.59 7.05 12.86
C ALA A 189 16.80 6.73 11.97
N LEU A 190 17.78 5.96 12.49
CA LEU A 190 18.92 5.52 11.71
C LEU A 190 18.51 4.58 10.56
N THR A 191 17.60 3.64 10.81
CA THR A 191 17.06 2.75 9.78
C THR A 191 16.32 3.54 8.70
N GLY A 192 15.50 4.50 9.12
CA GLY A 192 14.81 5.41 8.19
C GLY A 192 15.79 6.22 7.34
N GLN A 193 16.86 6.74 7.94
CA GLN A 193 17.91 7.48 7.21
C GLN A 193 18.64 6.60 6.19
N LEU A 194 19.00 5.36 6.55
CA LEU A 194 19.63 4.42 5.61
C LEU A 194 18.70 4.10 4.44
N THR A 195 17.42 3.84 4.73
CA THR A 195 16.39 3.65 3.70
C THR A 195 16.29 4.90 2.81
N GLY A 196 16.25 6.09 3.40
CA GLY A 196 16.19 7.37 2.69
C GLY A 196 17.40 7.59 1.76
N LEU A 197 18.61 7.27 2.20
CA LEU A 197 19.81 7.36 1.37
C LEU A 197 19.73 6.47 0.12
N LEU A 198 19.25 5.23 0.28
CA LEU A 198 19.04 4.32 -0.84
C LEU A 198 17.96 4.84 -1.80
N THR A 199 16.85 5.31 -1.24
CA THR A 199 15.70 5.88 -1.99
C THR A 199 16.14 7.08 -2.82
N VAL A 200 16.80 8.07 -2.21
CA VAL A 200 17.30 9.26 -2.91
C VAL A 200 18.31 8.88 -4.00
N GLY A 201 19.21 7.92 -3.69
CA GLY A 201 20.23 7.47 -4.63
C GLY A 201 19.64 6.79 -5.88
N ASN A 202 18.63 5.92 -5.71
CA ASN A 202 18.01 5.26 -6.84
C ASN A 202 17.06 6.20 -7.61
N SER A 203 16.29 7.08 -6.94
CA SER A 203 15.46 8.09 -7.62
C SER A 203 16.28 8.99 -8.54
N LYS A 204 17.45 9.47 -8.08
CA LYS A 204 18.36 10.28 -8.92
C LYS A 204 18.82 9.53 -10.16
N ARG A 205 19.11 8.23 -10.04
CA ARG A 205 19.48 7.40 -11.22
C ARG A 205 18.31 7.29 -12.19
N SER A 206 17.11 6.98 -11.71
CA SER A 206 15.90 6.89 -12.55
C SER A 206 15.58 8.23 -13.24
N ILE A 207 15.67 9.35 -12.54
CA ILE A 207 15.48 10.68 -13.13
C ILE A 207 16.49 10.93 -14.26
N ALA A 208 17.74 10.50 -14.10
CA ALA A 208 18.78 10.68 -15.12
C ALA A 208 18.51 9.88 -16.42
N THR A 209 17.59 8.90 -16.40
CA THR A 209 17.16 8.14 -17.59
C THR A 209 16.01 8.79 -18.34
N LEU A 210 15.38 9.82 -17.76
CA LEU A 210 14.32 10.56 -18.43
C LEU A 210 14.86 11.32 -19.65
N THR A 211 14.05 11.36 -20.69
CA THR A 211 14.36 12.03 -21.96
C THR A 211 13.58 13.34 -22.09
N ALA A 212 13.88 14.12 -23.10
CA ALA A 212 13.15 15.37 -23.40
C ALA A 212 11.65 15.14 -23.74
N ARG A 213 11.25 13.91 -24.04
CA ARG A 213 9.85 13.54 -24.26
C ARG A 213 9.07 13.32 -22.97
N ASP A 214 9.77 12.99 -21.90
CA ASP A 214 9.19 12.67 -20.62
C ASP A 214 8.85 13.92 -19.80
N VAL A 215 8.06 13.77 -18.76
CA VAL A 215 7.69 14.85 -17.85
C VAL A 215 8.06 14.43 -16.43
N LEU A 216 8.86 15.24 -15.75
CA LEU A 216 9.14 15.09 -14.32
C LEU A 216 8.33 16.11 -13.54
N ILE A 217 7.56 15.63 -12.57
CA ILE A 217 6.84 16.45 -11.60
C ILE A 217 7.51 16.25 -10.26
N THR A 218 7.96 17.33 -9.63
CA THR A 218 8.59 17.29 -8.31
C THR A 218 7.82 18.26 -7.40
N PRO A 219 6.81 17.77 -6.65
CA PRO A 219 6.09 18.60 -5.70
C PRO A 219 7.03 19.16 -4.63
N PRO A 220 6.95 20.45 -4.26
CA PRO A 220 7.82 21.07 -3.28
C PRO A 220 7.39 20.71 -1.84
N LEU A 221 7.42 19.41 -1.52
CA LEU A 221 7.04 18.89 -0.20
C LEU A 221 7.97 19.41 0.90
N GLY A 222 9.30 19.38 0.66
CA GLY A 222 10.31 19.92 1.56
C GLY A 222 10.10 19.45 3.00
N ASP A 223 10.14 20.42 3.93
CA ASP A 223 9.88 20.18 5.36
C ASP A 223 8.37 20.34 5.71
N ARG A 224 7.51 20.64 4.73
CA ARG A 224 6.07 20.87 4.96
C ARG A 224 5.33 19.57 5.24
N VAL A 225 5.66 18.51 4.50
CA VAL A 225 5.05 17.20 4.64
C VAL A 225 6.14 16.11 4.65
N ALA A 226 6.32 15.47 5.79
CA ALA A 226 7.25 14.35 5.91
C ALA A 226 6.59 13.03 5.46
N THR A 227 7.42 12.02 5.20
CA THR A 227 6.95 10.68 4.73
C THR A 227 5.93 10.02 5.68
N ALA A 228 5.96 10.34 6.97
CA ALA A 228 5.08 9.76 7.99
C ALA A 228 3.88 10.66 8.35
N ASP A 229 3.70 11.81 7.71
CA ASP A 229 2.63 12.77 8.02
C ASP A 229 1.34 12.39 7.26
N PHE A 230 0.79 11.22 7.56
CA PHE A 230 -0.42 10.72 6.92
C PHE A 230 -1.69 11.52 7.25
N ASP A 231 -1.66 12.37 8.25
CA ASP A 231 -2.73 13.32 8.59
C ASP A 231 -2.72 14.58 7.70
N LYS A 232 -1.65 14.81 6.94
CA LYS A 232 -1.48 15.99 6.07
C LYS A 232 -1.84 15.77 4.60
N PHE A 233 -2.65 14.77 4.27
CA PHE A 233 -3.00 14.49 2.86
C PHE A 233 -3.60 15.67 2.12
N THR A 234 -4.48 16.45 2.75
CA THR A 234 -5.08 17.64 2.12
C THR A 234 -4.01 18.69 1.76
N GLU A 235 -3.02 18.88 2.63
CA GLU A 235 -1.89 19.78 2.35
C GLU A 235 -1.00 19.20 1.25
N ALA A 236 -0.71 17.89 1.31
CA ALA A 236 0.10 17.21 0.30
C ALA A 236 -0.53 17.29 -1.10
N LEU A 237 -1.86 17.19 -1.22
CA LEU A 237 -2.59 17.37 -2.48
C LEU A 237 -2.39 18.80 -3.03
N ALA A 238 -2.53 19.82 -2.18
CA ALA A 238 -2.31 21.21 -2.59
C ALA A 238 -0.88 21.43 -3.10
N ILE A 239 0.12 20.91 -2.38
CA ILE A 239 1.54 20.94 -2.78
C ILE A 239 1.77 20.16 -4.07
N GLY A 240 1.07 19.01 -4.24
CA GLY A 240 1.11 18.25 -5.49
C GLY A 240 0.70 19.11 -6.70
N MET A 241 -0.36 19.91 -6.56
CA MET A 241 -0.80 20.84 -7.59
C MET A 241 0.21 21.96 -7.85
N GLU A 242 0.91 22.48 -6.80
CA GLU A 242 2.02 23.42 -6.98
C GLU A 242 3.13 22.81 -7.87
N GLY A 243 3.44 21.52 -7.67
CA GLY A 243 4.44 20.79 -8.48
C GLY A 243 4.05 20.60 -9.95
N VAL A 244 2.76 20.67 -10.28
CA VAL A 244 2.27 20.55 -11.66
C VAL A 244 2.43 21.86 -12.45
N GLU A 245 2.40 23.02 -11.79
CA GLU A 245 2.40 24.33 -12.46
C GLU A 245 3.57 24.52 -13.44
N PRO A 246 4.83 24.16 -13.11
CA PRO A 246 5.96 24.35 -14.04
C PRO A 246 5.86 23.52 -15.31
N VAL A 247 5.10 22.42 -15.28
CA VAL A 247 4.97 21.47 -16.40
C VAL A 247 3.57 21.43 -17.02
N ARG A 248 2.67 22.31 -16.57
CA ARG A 248 1.26 22.37 -17.00
C ARG A 248 1.09 22.42 -18.51
N GLU A 249 1.84 23.29 -19.20
CA GLU A 249 1.76 23.43 -20.66
C GLU A 249 2.22 22.14 -21.37
N ARG A 250 3.25 21.51 -20.83
CA ARG A 250 3.76 20.24 -21.38
C ARG A 250 2.73 19.12 -21.21
N LEU A 251 2.10 19.02 -20.06
CA LEU A 251 1.01 18.06 -19.79
C LEU A 251 -0.19 18.32 -20.72
N ALA A 252 -0.56 19.57 -20.91
CA ALA A 252 -1.68 19.93 -21.80
C ALA A 252 -1.43 19.47 -23.25
N GLN A 253 -0.18 19.48 -23.73
CA GLN A 253 0.18 18.97 -25.06
C GLN A 253 0.01 17.43 -25.20
N LEU A 254 0.00 16.71 -24.09
CA LEU A 254 -0.23 15.26 -24.04
C LEU A 254 -1.72 14.92 -23.90
N GLY A 255 -2.57 15.92 -23.68
CA GLY A 255 -4.00 15.76 -23.54
C GLY A 255 -4.66 15.27 -24.83
N VAL A 256 -5.72 14.49 -24.68
CA VAL A 256 -6.59 14.07 -25.79
C VAL A 256 -7.92 14.81 -25.72
N ALA A 257 -8.68 14.78 -26.81
CA ALA A 257 -10.01 15.37 -26.83
C ALA A 257 -10.92 14.72 -25.75
N GLU A 258 -11.75 15.52 -25.09
CA GLU A 258 -12.60 15.07 -23.97
C GLU A 258 -13.47 13.86 -24.35
N ALA A 259 -14.04 13.82 -25.55
CA ALA A 259 -14.81 12.69 -26.03
C ALA A 259 -13.99 11.39 -26.10
N ALA A 260 -12.73 11.45 -26.55
CA ALA A 260 -11.84 10.30 -26.59
C ALA A 260 -11.45 9.86 -25.17
N TYR A 261 -11.23 10.79 -24.26
CA TYR A 261 -10.97 10.48 -22.86
C TYR A 261 -12.20 9.82 -22.18
N ALA A 262 -13.39 10.36 -22.39
CA ALA A 262 -14.63 9.80 -21.87
C ALA A 262 -14.90 8.39 -22.39
N GLN A 263 -14.66 8.15 -23.67
CA GLN A 263 -14.77 6.81 -24.28
C GLN A 263 -13.75 5.84 -23.65
N ASN A 264 -12.48 6.23 -23.53
CA ASN A 264 -11.46 5.40 -22.89
C ASN A 264 -11.82 5.09 -21.43
N ARG A 265 -12.32 6.10 -20.69
CA ARG A 265 -12.78 5.93 -19.31
C ARG A 265 -13.93 4.93 -19.20
N SER A 266 -14.93 5.00 -20.10
CA SER A 266 -16.05 4.06 -20.10
C SER A 266 -15.62 2.62 -20.34
N VAL A 267 -14.65 2.40 -21.25
CA VAL A 267 -14.06 1.07 -21.50
C VAL A 267 -13.33 0.55 -20.26
N ARG A 268 -12.59 1.41 -19.58
CA ARG A 268 -11.86 1.04 -18.36
C ARG A 268 -12.81 0.63 -17.21
N VAL A 269 -13.84 1.44 -16.95
CA VAL A 269 -14.86 1.14 -15.93
C VAL A 269 -15.61 -0.15 -16.26
N GLY A 270 -15.88 -0.42 -17.54
CA GLY A 270 -16.52 -1.65 -18.01
C GLY A 270 -15.71 -2.94 -17.77
N ARG A 271 -14.42 -2.82 -17.38
CA ARG A 271 -13.58 -3.99 -17.00
C ARG A 271 -13.68 -4.34 -15.52
N GLN A 272 -14.31 -3.50 -14.71
CA GLN A 272 -14.57 -3.81 -13.31
C GLN A 272 -15.62 -4.93 -13.23
N ALA A 273 -15.34 -5.94 -12.41
CA ALA A 273 -16.31 -7.00 -12.14
C ALA A 273 -17.34 -6.54 -11.08
N ALA A 274 -18.54 -7.09 -11.17
CA ALA A 274 -19.45 -7.04 -10.02
C ALA A 274 -18.83 -7.81 -8.85
N PRO A 275 -19.18 -7.48 -7.59
CA PRO A 275 -18.69 -8.24 -6.43
C PRO A 275 -18.91 -9.74 -6.64
N PRO A 276 -17.89 -10.58 -6.38
CA PRO A 276 -18.01 -12.02 -6.61
C PRO A 276 -19.10 -12.62 -5.72
N THR A 277 -19.86 -13.57 -6.26
CA THR A 277 -20.80 -14.37 -5.47
C THR A 277 -20.05 -15.41 -4.67
N ILE A 278 -20.42 -15.58 -3.41
CA ILE A 278 -19.77 -16.53 -2.50
C ILE A 278 -20.35 -17.92 -2.74
N ASP A 279 -19.62 -18.82 -3.39
CA ASP A 279 -20.04 -20.18 -3.63
C ASP A 279 -19.73 -21.09 -2.44
N PHE A 280 -18.57 -20.92 -1.81
CA PHE A 280 -18.15 -21.66 -0.63
C PHE A 280 -17.17 -20.88 0.23
N VAL A 281 -17.04 -21.26 1.49
CA VAL A 281 -16.02 -20.76 2.43
C VAL A 281 -15.12 -21.90 2.84
N ARG A 282 -13.80 -21.75 2.63
CA ARG A 282 -12.80 -22.68 3.12
C ARG A 282 -11.97 -22.00 4.20
N LEU A 283 -11.95 -22.59 5.38
CA LEU A 283 -11.13 -22.13 6.50
C LEU A 283 -9.80 -22.89 6.52
N ASP A 284 -8.69 -22.17 6.46
CA ASP A 284 -7.36 -22.64 6.82
C ASP A 284 -6.97 -21.95 8.15
N ASN A 285 -7.17 -22.70 9.24
CA ASN A 285 -6.99 -22.16 10.59
C ASN A 285 -5.64 -22.58 11.15
N GLN A 286 -4.72 -21.66 11.24
CA GLN A 286 -3.40 -21.85 11.88
C GLN A 286 -3.33 -21.28 13.29
N THR A 287 -4.47 -20.84 13.84
CA THR A 287 -4.56 -20.31 15.20
C THR A 287 -4.80 -21.41 16.23
N ARG A 288 -4.73 -21.07 17.51
CA ARG A 288 -5.10 -21.97 18.62
C ARG A 288 -6.61 -22.09 18.84
N TYR A 289 -7.42 -21.35 18.11
CA TYR A 289 -8.87 -21.38 18.23
C TYR A 289 -9.45 -22.56 17.43
N ARG A 290 -10.58 -23.08 17.91
CA ARG A 290 -11.30 -24.13 17.20
C ARG A 290 -11.99 -23.55 15.96
N ASP A 291 -12.04 -24.32 14.89
CA ASP A 291 -12.67 -23.94 13.61
C ASP A 291 -14.13 -23.50 13.78
N ASP A 292 -14.89 -24.17 14.66
CA ASP A 292 -16.29 -23.83 14.91
C ASP A 292 -16.46 -22.44 15.55
N LEU A 293 -15.48 -21.98 16.34
CA LEU A 293 -15.47 -20.63 16.90
C LEU A 293 -15.24 -19.60 15.80
N VAL A 294 -14.26 -19.84 14.94
CA VAL A 294 -13.90 -18.94 13.83
C VAL A 294 -15.08 -18.83 12.85
N LEU A 295 -15.64 -19.97 12.41
CA LEU A 295 -16.76 -20.02 11.45
C LEU A 295 -18.06 -19.40 11.98
N ARG A 296 -18.28 -19.40 13.30
CA ARG A 296 -19.44 -18.70 13.89
C ARG A 296 -19.30 -17.20 13.88
N ARG A 297 -18.07 -16.68 13.78
CA ARG A 297 -17.79 -15.24 13.76
C ARG A 297 -17.77 -14.68 12.34
N ILE A 298 -17.30 -15.49 11.39
CA ILE A 298 -17.28 -15.12 9.98
C ILE A 298 -18.55 -15.65 9.34
N GLN A 299 -19.57 -14.79 9.24
CA GLN A 299 -20.85 -15.14 8.63
C GLN A 299 -20.90 -14.57 7.22
N LEU A 300 -20.61 -15.40 6.25
CA LEU A 300 -20.68 -15.06 4.83
C LEU A 300 -21.87 -15.83 4.20
N PRO A 301 -22.92 -15.11 3.74
CA PRO A 301 -24.08 -15.75 3.14
C PRO A 301 -23.74 -16.34 1.78
N LEU A 302 -23.80 -17.66 1.64
CA LEU A 302 -23.56 -18.35 0.37
C LEU A 302 -24.61 -17.96 -0.68
N GLY A 303 -24.20 -17.87 -1.94
CA GLY A 303 -25.04 -17.49 -3.07
C GLY A 303 -25.35 -15.98 -3.13
N GLN A 304 -24.71 -15.18 -2.28
CA GLN A 304 -24.86 -13.71 -2.29
C GLN A 304 -23.54 -13.05 -2.71
N PRO A 305 -23.59 -11.83 -3.26
CA PRO A 305 -22.39 -11.04 -3.49
C PRO A 305 -21.61 -10.83 -2.20
N LEU A 306 -20.27 -10.81 -2.31
CA LEU A 306 -19.39 -10.54 -1.18
C LEU A 306 -19.60 -9.10 -0.67
N ASP A 307 -19.94 -8.96 0.61
CA ASP A 307 -19.88 -7.69 1.34
C ASP A 307 -18.52 -7.58 2.04
N SER A 308 -17.55 -6.97 1.34
CA SER A 308 -16.18 -6.82 1.85
C SER A 308 -16.11 -5.97 3.10
N ALA A 309 -17.03 -4.99 3.27
CA ALA A 309 -17.07 -4.17 4.47
C ALA A 309 -17.58 -4.98 5.68
N ALA A 310 -18.54 -5.89 5.48
CA ALA A 310 -18.99 -6.81 6.52
C ALA A 310 -17.89 -7.81 6.87
N LEU A 311 -17.18 -8.35 5.87
CA LEU A 311 -16.05 -9.26 6.08
C LEU A 311 -14.94 -8.57 6.87
N GLU A 312 -14.53 -7.35 6.49
CA GLU A 312 -13.52 -6.57 7.20
C GLU A 312 -13.89 -6.41 8.68
N ARG A 313 -15.13 -6.00 8.99
CA ARG A 313 -15.60 -5.85 10.39
C ARG A 313 -15.52 -7.17 11.16
N GLN A 314 -15.99 -8.27 10.57
CA GLN A 314 -15.98 -9.59 11.21
C GLN A 314 -14.54 -10.10 11.47
N MET A 315 -13.63 -9.85 10.53
CA MET A 315 -12.22 -10.19 10.68
C MET A 315 -11.56 -9.35 11.80
N LEU A 316 -11.82 -8.05 11.85
CA LEU A 316 -11.30 -7.18 12.91
C LEU A 316 -11.83 -7.59 14.29
N GLU A 317 -13.11 -7.98 14.39
CA GLU A 317 -13.67 -8.54 15.63
C GLU A 317 -12.97 -9.84 16.02
N LEU A 318 -12.66 -10.71 15.05
CA LEU A 318 -11.95 -11.97 15.31
C LEU A 318 -10.55 -11.71 15.87
N TYR A 319 -9.79 -10.77 15.29
CA TYR A 319 -8.48 -10.34 15.81
C TYR A 319 -8.57 -9.71 17.21
N GLY A 320 -9.72 -9.14 17.58
CA GLY A 320 -9.98 -8.60 18.92
C GLY A 320 -10.01 -9.64 20.04
N TYR A 321 -10.08 -10.93 19.70
CA TYR A 321 -10.07 -12.03 20.66
C TYR A 321 -8.67 -12.58 20.95
N ASP A 322 -7.69 -12.27 20.14
CA ASP A 322 -6.30 -12.66 20.32
C ASP A 322 -5.56 -11.66 21.22
#